data_a4f15552cea3d2e0d55220ff75fa20d9
#
_entry.id   a4f15552cea3d2e0d55220ff75fa20d9
#
_cell.length_a   1.000
_cell.length_b   1.000
_cell.length_c   1.000
_cell.angle_alpha   90.00
_cell.angle_beta   90.00
_cell.angle_gamma   90.00
#
_symmetry.space_group_name_H-M   'P 1'
#
loop_
_entity.id
_entity.type
_entity.pdbx_description
1 polymer ?
#
loop_
_entity_poly.entity_id
_entity_poly.type
_entity_poly.pdbx_seq_one_letter_code
_entity_poly.pdbx_strand_id
1 'polypeptide(L)'
;MERIDLHTHTLASDGSDAPADVVRKAAALGLRAVAVTDHDTFAGLPEARAAGQRCGIEVVPGVELSTVWGGEEVHLLGYFMDTEDTALRALMTRATDERNARNETMVQRLHDAGYPITMDDLHAAFPGQTVLGRPHIAALLVQRGCIASVPDGMRGLLGRGKEFYVPRYNVPLEDSIRVLRAAGGVPVVAHIFKYRFDDAQRTAMLAAAADAGALGVEVRYTTYTPEQAAAAQALAARFGLAPSGGSDYHGLRKPDIALGSGRGGLRVPYAYLAGLKALAGPGRV
;
A
#
# COMPACT_ATOMS: atom_id res chain seq x y z
N MET A 1 -1.23 5.09 25.76
CA MET A 1 -0.16 4.83 24.77
C MET A 1 -0.52 5.56 23.49
N GLU A 2 0.39 6.40 22.99
CA GLU A 2 0.17 7.16 21.77
C GLU A 2 0.05 6.19 20.58
N ARG A 3 -1.00 6.37 19.76
CA ARG A 3 -1.33 5.53 18.60
C ARG A 3 -0.95 6.22 17.31
N ILE A 4 -0.59 5.43 16.32
CA ILE A 4 -0.26 5.87 14.96
C ILE A 4 -0.91 4.96 13.92
N ASP A 5 -0.86 5.36 12.65
CA ASP A 5 -1.19 4.53 11.52
C ASP A 5 -0.15 4.75 10.41
N LEU A 6 0.61 3.70 10.10
CA LEU A 6 1.71 3.81 9.13
C LEU A 6 1.38 3.24 7.76
N HIS A 7 0.10 2.89 7.49
CA HIS A 7 -0.31 2.34 6.21
C HIS A 7 -1.70 2.84 5.83
N THR A 8 -1.75 3.88 4.99
CA THR A 8 -3.01 4.48 4.53
C THR A 8 -2.93 4.93 3.09
N HIS A 9 -4.07 4.86 2.39
CA HIS A 9 -4.22 5.23 0.99
C HIS A 9 -5.18 6.39 0.81
N THR A 10 -4.91 7.21 -0.18
CA THR A 10 -5.68 8.42 -0.51
C THR A 10 -6.21 8.38 -1.93
N LEU A 11 -6.88 9.45 -2.36
CA LEU A 11 -7.29 9.64 -3.76
C LEU A 11 -6.09 9.69 -4.74
N ALA A 12 -4.86 9.83 -4.27
CA ALA A 12 -3.70 9.76 -5.15
C ALA A 12 -3.46 8.35 -5.70
N SER A 13 -3.96 7.31 -5.03
CA SER A 13 -3.99 5.93 -5.55
C SER A 13 -5.39 5.33 -5.54
N ASP A 14 -5.70 4.44 -4.64
CA ASP A 14 -6.96 3.70 -4.61
C ASP A 14 -7.79 3.88 -3.33
N GLY A 15 -7.47 4.88 -2.53
CA GLY A 15 -8.34 5.37 -1.47
C GLY A 15 -9.52 6.22 -1.99
N SER A 16 -10.43 6.59 -1.11
CA SER A 16 -11.59 7.46 -1.42
C SER A 16 -11.47 8.86 -0.83
N ASP A 17 -10.55 9.10 0.06
CA ASP A 17 -10.39 10.38 0.74
C ASP A 17 -9.22 11.18 0.16
N ALA A 18 -9.38 12.50 0.08
CA ALA A 18 -8.25 13.36 -0.26
C ALA A 18 -7.12 13.24 0.78
N PRO A 19 -5.86 13.43 0.39
CA PRO A 19 -4.72 13.33 1.31
C PRO A 19 -4.91 14.20 2.58
N ALA A 20 -5.41 15.43 2.43
CA ALA A 20 -5.70 16.30 3.55
C ALA A 20 -6.84 15.78 4.45
N ASP A 21 -7.82 15.06 3.88
CA ASP A 21 -8.93 14.49 4.66
C ASP A 21 -8.45 13.32 5.53
N VAL A 22 -7.58 12.46 5.01
CA VAL A 22 -6.97 11.37 5.79
C VAL A 22 -6.23 11.95 6.99
N VAL A 23 -5.43 13.01 6.78
CA VAL A 23 -4.67 13.66 7.86
C VAL A 23 -5.61 14.34 8.87
N ARG A 24 -6.65 15.05 8.44
CA ARG A 24 -7.65 15.66 9.33
C ARG A 24 -8.37 14.60 10.18
N LYS A 25 -8.78 13.50 9.57
CA LYS A 25 -9.40 12.37 10.27
C LYS A 25 -8.46 11.76 11.30
N ALA A 26 -7.19 11.55 10.94
CA ALA A 26 -6.16 11.02 11.84
C ALA A 26 -5.97 11.92 13.07
N ALA A 27 -5.89 13.24 12.87
CA ALA A 27 -5.79 14.22 13.94
C ALA A 27 -7.05 14.21 14.85
N ALA A 28 -8.24 14.18 14.25
CA ALA A 28 -9.51 14.12 15.00
C ALA A 28 -9.65 12.82 15.82
N LEU A 29 -9.05 11.71 15.37
CA LEU A 29 -8.99 10.44 16.10
C LEU A 29 -7.92 10.42 17.21
N GLY A 30 -7.14 11.50 17.36
CA GLY A 30 -6.07 11.62 18.34
C GLY A 30 -4.86 10.74 18.02
N LEU A 31 -4.62 10.42 16.73
CA LEU A 31 -3.40 9.76 16.31
C LEU A 31 -2.22 10.73 16.44
N ARG A 32 -1.07 10.22 16.91
CA ARG A 32 0.17 10.99 17.03
C ARG A 32 0.83 11.21 15.67
N ALA A 33 0.73 10.20 14.78
CA ALA A 33 1.27 10.26 13.43
C ALA A 33 0.41 9.43 12.47
N VAL A 34 0.45 9.79 11.18
CA VAL A 34 -0.12 9.04 10.08
C VAL A 34 0.85 9.02 8.90
N ALA A 35 1.05 7.86 8.28
CA ALA A 35 1.77 7.77 7.01
C ALA A 35 0.79 7.78 5.84
N VAL A 36 1.12 8.49 4.77
CA VAL A 36 0.47 8.39 3.47
C VAL A 36 1.35 7.52 2.59
N THR A 37 0.84 6.35 2.22
CA THR A 37 1.59 5.28 1.54
C THR A 37 0.88 4.85 0.25
N ASP A 38 0.48 5.81 -0.56
CA ASP A 38 -0.22 5.58 -1.82
C ASP A 38 0.57 4.63 -2.74
N HIS A 39 -0.15 3.80 -3.49
CA HIS A 39 0.46 2.83 -4.41
C HIS A 39 1.23 3.52 -5.53
N ASP A 40 2.53 3.20 -5.62
CA ASP A 40 3.44 3.58 -6.71
C ASP A 40 3.42 5.09 -7.04
N THR A 41 3.09 5.98 -6.07
CA THR A 41 3.01 7.44 -6.28
C THR A 41 3.32 8.25 -5.02
N PHE A 42 3.89 9.45 -5.20
CA PHE A 42 4.08 10.48 -4.16
C PHE A 42 3.10 11.65 -4.29
N ALA A 43 2.14 11.59 -5.22
CA ALA A 43 1.28 12.73 -5.55
C ALA A 43 0.48 13.26 -4.34
N GLY A 44 0.12 12.40 -3.38
CA GLY A 44 -0.60 12.79 -2.17
C GLY A 44 0.24 13.49 -1.10
N LEU A 45 1.58 13.34 -1.11
CA LEU A 45 2.45 13.79 -0.03
C LEU A 45 2.46 15.30 0.20
N PRO A 46 2.52 16.18 -0.82
CA PRO A 46 2.55 17.63 -0.60
C PRO A 46 1.29 18.13 0.14
N GLU A 47 0.11 17.66 -0.27
CA GLU A 47 -1.16 18.02 0.35
C GLU A 47 -1.26 17.47 1.78
N ALA A 48 -0.87 16.21 2.00
CA ALA A 48 -0.86 15.59 3.32
C ALA A 48 0.05 16.32 4.30
N ARG A 49 1.29 16.66 3.88
CA ARG A 49 2.25 17.43 4.71
C ARG A 49 1.70 18.80 5.11
N ALA A 50 1.12 19.53 4.15
CA ALA A 50 0.50 20.83 4.43
C ALA A 50 -0.68 20.70 5.42
N ALA A 51 -1.47 19.62 5.31
CA ALA A 51 -2.56 19.35 6.27
C ALA A 51 -2.01 18.99 7.66
N GLY A 52 -0.93 18.18 7.74
CA GLY A 52 -0.27 17.82 9.00
C GLY A 52 0.20 19.04 9.78
N GLN A 53 0.84 20.00 9.10
CA GLN A 53 1.27 21.26 9.70
C GLN A 53 0.08 22.06 10.30
N ARG A 54 -1.05 22.13 9.56
CA ARG A 54 -2.24 22.82 10.04
C ARG A 54 -2.95 22.14 11.21
N CYS A 55 -2.93 20.79 11.22
CA CYS A 55 -3.61 19.99 12.24
C CYS A 55 -2.75 19.66 13.45
N GLY A 56 -1.45 19.96 13.42
CA GLY A 56 -0.50 19.62 14.50
C GLY A 56 -0.27 18.11 14.66
N ILE A 57 -0.42 17.33 13.57
CA ILE A 57 -0.14 15.89 13.54
C ILE A 57 1.09 15.60 12.68
N GLU A 58 1.89 14.64 13.09
CA GLU A 58 3.02 14.19 12.31
C GLU A 58 2.56 13.40 11.08
N VAL A 59 2.97 13.86 9.87
CA VAL A 59 2.76 13.13 8.61
C VAL A 59 4.06 12.48 8.19
N VAL A 60 4.06 11.15 8.15
CA VAL A 60 5.20 10.34 7.69
C VAL A 60 5.12 10.19 6.17
N PRO A 61 6.15 10.68 5.42
CA PRO A 61 6.20 10.47 3.98
C PRO A 61 6.43 9.00 3.67
N GLY A 62 5.55 8.41 2.87
CA GLY A 62 5.61 7.00 2.52
C GLY A 62 5.18 6.72 1.09
N VAL A 63 5.34 5.48 0.68
CA VAL A 63 4.84 4.88 -0.55
C VAL A 63 4.62 3.39 -0.32
N GLU A 64 3.65 2.78 -0.98
CA GLU A 64 3.53 1.33 -1.10
C GLU A 64 3.87 0.91 -2.53
N LEU A 65 5.05 0.31 -2.72
CA LEU A 65 5.49 -0.21 -4.00
C LEU A 65 4.90 -1.59 -4.27
N SER A 66 4.39 -1.78 -5.47
CA SER A 66 3.94 -3.08 -5.96
C SER A 66 5.14 -3.86 -6.52
N THR A 67 5.52 -4.92 -5.86
CA THR A 67 6.68 -5.75 -6.20
C THR A 67 6.27 -7.20 -6.45
N VAL A 68 7.22 -8.07 -6.80
CA VAL A 68 7.02 -9.52 -6.97
C VAL A 68 8.09 -10.32 -6.25
N TRP A 69 7.68 -11.39 -5.59
CA TRP A 69 8.55 -12.41 -5.04
C TRP A 69 7.92 -13.80 -5.21
N GLY A 70 8.71 -14.79 -5.65
CA GLY A 70 8.20 -16.15 -5.85
C GLY A 70 6.97 -16.24 -6.78
N GLY A 71 6.84 -15.30 -7.73
CA GLY A 71 5.68 -15.21 -8.64
C GLY A 71 4.39 -14.68 -7.99
N GLU A 72 4.42 -14.23 -6.73
CA GLU A 72 3.32 -13.58 -6.03
C GLU A 72 3.55 -12.07 -5.96
N GLU A 73 2.48 -11.27 -6.11
CA GLU A 73 2.53 -9.82 -5.88
C GLU A 73 2.73 -9.56 -4.38
N VAL A 74 3.84 -8.92 -4.03
CA VAL A 74 4.23 -8.55 -2.67
C VAL A 74 4.35 -7.05 -2.59
N HIS A 75 3.86 -6.42 -1.53
CA HIS A 75 3.97 -4.99 -1.35
C HIS A 75 5.11 -4.61 -0.42
N LEU A 76 5.75 -3.50 -0.76
CA LEU A 76 6.87 -2.94 -0.01
C LEU A 76 6.57 -1.50 0.36
N LEU A 77 6.42 -1.23 1.65
CA LEU A 77 6.33 0.13 2.16
C LEU A 77 7.73 0.77 2.17
N GLY A 78 7.81 2.01 1.75
CA GLY A 78 8.99 2.84 1.90
C GLY A 78 8.66 4.06 2.75
N TYR A 79 9.53 4.41 3.71
CA TYR A 79 9.39 5.63 4.52
C TYR A 79 10.64 6.48 4.42
N PHE A 80 10.51 7.80 4.59
CA PHE A 80 11.61 8.78 4.72
C PHE A 80 12.58 8.87 3.53
N MET A 81 12.24 8.27 2.38
CA MET A 81 13.04 8.32 1.16
C MET A 81 13.08 9.72 0.56
N ASP A 82 14.11 9.97 -0.24
CA ASP A 82 14.15 11.10 -1.15
C ASP A 82 13.13 10.91 -2.28
N THR A 83 12.07 11.71 -2.27
CA THR A 83 11.04 11.66 -3.30
C THR A 83 11.51 12.20 -4.65
N GLU A 84 12.68 12.87 -4.71
CA GLU A 84 13.29 13.38 -5.94
C GLU A 84 14.37 12.43 -6.50
N ASP A 85 14.68 11.33 -5.81
CA ASP A 85 15.65 10.33 -6.28
C ASP A 85 15.25 9.80 -7.66
N THR A 86 16.14 9.88 -8.62
CA THR A 86 15.86 9.57 -10.03
C THR A 86 15.63 8.08 -10.26
N ALA A 87 16.34 7.21 -9.55
CA ALA A 87 16.18 5.76 -9.69
C ALA A 87 14.84 5.30 -9.09
N LEU A 88 14.46 5.84 -7.94
CA LEU A 88 13.17 5.57 -7.31
C LEU A 88 12.01 6.09 -8.17
N ARG A 89 12.11 7.30 -8.72
CA ARG A 89 11.10 7.82 -9.66
C ARG A 89 10.98 6.97 -10.92
N ALA A 90 12.10 6.54 -11.50
CA ALA A 90 12.07 5.67 -12.67
C ALA A 90 11.42 4.31 -12.37
N LEU A 91 11.68 3.73 -11.20
CA LEU A 91 11.03 2.51 -10.74
C LEU A 91 9.50 2.69 -10.63
N MET A 92 9.05 3.79 -10.02
CA MET A 92 7.62 4.09 -9.86
C MET A 92 6.92 4.38 -11.19
N THR A 93 7.56 5.13 -12.09
CA THR A 93 7.05 5.37 -13.44
C THR A 93 6.84 4.04 -14.16
N ARG A 94 7.84 3.17 -14.16
CA ARG A 94 7.73 1.84 -14.77
C ARG A 94 6.58 1.03 -14.14
N ALA A 95 6.45 1.01 -12.81
CA ALA A 95 5.36 0.30 -12.13
C ALA A 95 3.98 0.85 -12.53
N THR A 96 3.86 2.17 -12.71
CA THR A 96 2.62 2.82 -13.15
C THR A 96 2.31 2.53 -14.61
N ASP A 97 3.30 2.58 -15.50
CA ASP A 97 3.13 2.27 -16.93
C ASP A 97 2.66 0.83 -17.14
N GLU A 98 3.30 -0.13 -16.47
CA GLU A 98 2.91 -1.54 -16.50
C GLU A 98 1.50 -1.76 -15.92
N ARG A 99 1.12 -0.98 -14.91
CA ARG A 99 -0.24 -0.99 -14.35
C ARG A 99 -1.26 -0.48 -15.36
N ASN A 100 -0.96 0.61 -16.05
CA ASN A 100 -1.83 1.21 -17.06
C ASN A 100 -2.01 0.26 -18.24
N ALA A 101 -0.94 -0.27 -18.80
CA ALA A 101 -1.00 -1.26 -19.89
C ALA A 101 -1.84 -2.50 -19.51
N ARG A 102 -1.68 -3.00 -18.27
CA ARG A 102 -2.50 -4.07 -17.74
C ARG A 102 -3.98 -3.67 -17.65
N ASN A 103 -4.30 -2.46 -17.16
CA ASN A 103 -5.67 -1.97 -17.03
C ASN A 103 -6.33 -1.84 -18.40
N GLU A 104 -5.65 -1.27 -19.38
CA GLU A 104 -6.12 -1.18 -20.78
C GLU A 104 -6.50 -2.55 -21.32
N THR A 105 -5.62 -3.53 -21.17
CA THR A 105 -5.88 -4.91 -21.61
C THR A 105 -7.08 -5.52 -20.88
N MET A 106 -7.22 -5.31 -19.56
CA MET A 106 -8.36 -5.84 -18.80
C MET A 106 -9.68 -5.18 -19.19
N VAL A 107 -9.70 -3.85 -19.34
CA VAL A 107 -10.90 -3.11 -19.75
C VAL A 107 -11.31 -3.49 -21.17
N GLN A 108 -10.35 -3.65 -22.10
CA GLN A 108 -10.66 -4.10 -23.46
C GLN A 108 -11.28 -5.50 -23.46
N ARG A 109 -10.73 -6.46 -22.71
CA ARG A 109 -11.30 -7.82 -22.60
C ARG A 109 -12.72 -7.81 -22.03
N LEU A 110 -12.97 -6.98 -21.00
CA LEU A 110 -14.31 -6.79 -20.44
C LEU A 110 -15.26 -6.19 -21.45
N HIS A 111 -14.84 -5.17 -22.21
CA HIS A 111 -15.63 -4.55 -23.27
C HIS A 111 -16.01 -5.57 -24.35
N ASP A 112 -15.06 -6.35 -24.83
CA ASP A 112 -15.26 -7.39 -25.86
C ASP A 112 -16.21 -8.50 -25.37
N ALA A 113 -16.25 -8.75 -24.07
CA ALA A 113 -17.19 -9.67 -23.43
C ALA A 113 -18.58 -9.05 -23.15
N GLY A 114 -18.83 -7.81 -23.55
CA GLY A 114 -20.13 -7.14 -23.45
C GLY A 114 -20.33 -6.33 -22.16
N TYR A 115 -19.31 -6.13 -21.33
CA TYR A 115 -19.40 -5.19 -20.21
C TYR A 115 -19.32 -3.75 -20.73
N PRO A 116 -20.28 -2.85 -20.36
CA PRO A 116 -20.36 -1.50 -20.93
C PRO A 116 -19.38 -0.53 -20.24
N ILE A 117 -18.08 -0.78 -20.36
CA ILE A 117 -17.00 0.04 -19.82
C ILE A 117 -15.89 0.24 -20.84
N THR A 118 -15.26 1.42 -20.82
CA THR A 118 -14.07 1.79 -21.58
C THR A 118 -13.01 2.40 -20.67
N MET A 119 -11.80 2.63 -21.19
CA MET A 119 -10.78 3.37 -20.42
C MET A 119 -11.19 4.81 -20.19
N ASP A 120 -11.88 5.46 -21.14
CA ASP A 120 -12.41 6.82 -20.96
C ASP A 120 -13.45 6.86 -19.83
N ASP A 121 -14.33 5.87 -19.74
CA ASP A 121 -15.27 5.74 -18.62
C ASP A 121 -14.53 5.58 -17.28
N LEU A 122 -13.44 4.80 -17.27
CA LEU A 122 -12.64 4.58 -16.06
C LEU A 122 -11.99 5.89 -15.60
N HIS A 123 -11.39 6.65 -16.51
CA HIS A 123 -10.79 7.95 -16.18
C HIS A 123 -11.86 8.97 -15.74
N ALA A 124 -13.01 9.01 -16.42
CA ALA A 124 -14.11 9.92 -16.07
C ALA A 124 -14.74 9.59 -14.70
N ALA A 125 -14.79 8.32 -14.33
CA ALA A 125 -15.36 7.88 -13.05
C ALA A 125 -14.45 8.20 -11.84
N PHE A 126 -13.14 8.38 -12.07
CA PHE A 126 -12.15 8.59 -11.01
C PHE A 126 -11.24 9.81 -11.29
N PRO A 127 -11.81 11.02 -11.36
CA PRO A 127 -11.04 12.23 -11.62
C PRO A 127 -10.06 12.50 -10.46
N GLY A 128 -8.83 12.90 -10.81
CA GLY A 128 -7.80 13.24 -9.82
C GLY A 128 -7.03 12.04 -9.24
N GLN A 129 -7.40 10.81 -9.57
CA GLN A 129 -6.60 9.65 -9.22
C GLN A 129 -5.45 9.46 -10.22
N THR A 130 -4.22 9.45 -9.69
CA THR A 130 -3.01 9.32 -10.52
C THR A 130 -2.66 7.86 -10.81
N VAL A 131 -3.11 6.93 -9.96
CA VAL A 131 -2.88 5.49 -10.12
C VAL A 131 -4.19 4.73 -10.05
N LEU A 132 -4.65 4.23 -11.19
CA LEU A 132 -5.83 3.37 -11.27
C LEU A 132 -5.43 1.90 -11.13
N GLY A 133 -6.28 1.08 -10.53
CA GLY A 133 -6.06 -0.34 -10.32
C GLY A 133 -7.32 -1.18 -10.52
N ARG A 134 -7.20 -2.48 -10.31
CA ARG A 134 -8.34 -3.44 -10.39
C ARG A 134 -9.54 -3.04 -9.51
N PRO A 135 -9.35 -2.48 -8.30
CA PRO A 135 -10.50 -2.01 -7.50
C PRO A 135 -11.32 -0.92 -8.19
N HIS A 136 -10.68 -0.05 -9.02
CA HIS A 136 -11.37 0.98 -9.80
C HIS A 136 -12.19 0.38 -10.94
N ILE A 137 -11.64 -0.61 -11.65
CA ILE A 137 -12.37 -1.35 -12.69
C ILE A 137 -13.59 -2.04 -12.05
N ALA A 138 -13.40 -2.71 -10.91
CA ALA A 138 -14.51 -3.32 -10.18
C ALA A 138 -15.56 -2.28 -9.73
N ALA A 139 -15.12 -1.12 -9.22
CA ALA A 139 -16.04 -0.07 -8.81
C ALA A 139 -16.83 0.52 -9.98
N LEU A 140 -16.21 0.68 -11.16
CA LEU A 140 -16.91 1.08 -12.38
C LEU A 140 -17.96 0.04 -12.82
N LEU A 141 -17.61 -1.25 -12.74
CA LEU A 141 -18.57 -2.34 -13.01
C LEU A 141 -19.75 -2.34 -12.03
N VAL A 142 -19.53 -2.00 -10.75
CA VAL A 142 -20.63 -1.80 -9.77
C VAL A 142 -21.49 -0.61 -10.18
N GLN A 143 -20.91 0.52 -10.54
CA GLN A 143 -21.66 1.72 -10.98
C GLN A 143 -22.51 1.45 -12.24
N ARG A 144 -22.05 0.56 -13.10
CA ARG A 144 -22.79 0.12 -14.30
C ARG A 144 -23.79 -1.01 -14.01
N GLY A 145 -23.93 -1.45 -12.77
CA GLY A 145 -24.86 -2.52 -12.39
C GLY A 145 -24.43 -3.93 -12.86
N CYS A 146 -23.18 -4.11 -13.29
CA CYS A 146 -22.68 -5.38 -13.82
C CYS A 146 -22.32 -6.39 -12.73
N ILE A 147 -21.95 -5.91 -11.54
CA ILE A 147 -21.57 -6.74 -10.38
C ILE A 147 -22.13 -6.12 -9.09
N ALA A 148 -22.29 -6.92 -8.05
CA ALA A 148 -22.92 -6.48 -6.81
C ALA A 148 -21.99 -5.63 -5.93
N SER A 149 -20.69 -5.94 -5.90
CA SER A 149 -19.73 -5.23 -5.05
C SER A 149 -18.30 -5.33 -5.60
N VAL A 150 -17.43 -4.42 -5.16
CA VAL A 150 -15.98 -4.45 -5.50
C VAL A 150 -15.34 -5.76 -5.03
N PRO A 151 -15.57 -6.27 -3.80
CA PRO A 151 -15.05 -7.57 -3.39
C PRO A 151 -15.50 -8.73 -4.29
N ASP A 152 -16.73 -8.71 -4.80
CA ASP A 152 -17.23 -9.76 -5.71
C ASP A 152 -16.52 -9.67 -7.07
N GLY A 153 -16.32 -8.48 -7.60
CA GLY A 153 -15.54 -8.27 -8.81
C GLY A 153 -14.11 -8.79 -8.67
N MET A 154 -13.47 -8.49 -7.55
CA MET A 154 -12.12 -8.96 -7.28
C MET A 154 -12.04 -10.49 -7.12
N ARG A 155 -13.02 -11.13 -6.46
CA ARG A 155 -13.05 -12.59 -6.30
C ARG A 155 -13.50 -13.34 -7.56
N GLY A 156 -14.45 -12.77 -8.30
CA GLY A 156 -15.13 -13.44 -9.41
C GLY A 156 -14.49 -13.20 -10.77
N LEU A 157 -14.12 -11.95 -11.08
CA LEU A 157 -13.74 -11.53 -12.44
C LEU A 157 -12.28 -11.12 -12.58
N LEU A 158 -11.77 -10.27 -11.68
CA LEU A 158 -10.53 -9.52 -11.85
C LEU A 158 -9.38 -10.04 -10.99
N GLY A 159 -9.64 -10.99 -10.10
CA GLY A 159 -8.64 -11.59 -9.23
C GLY A 159 -7.73 -12.57 -9.97
N ARG A 160 -6.58 -12.88 -9.39
CA ARG A 160 -5.61 -13.81 -9.97
C ARG A 160 -6.27 -15.17 -10.31
N GLY A 161 -6.03 -15.63 -11.55
CA GLY A 161 -6.61 -16.86 -12.07
C GLY A 161 -8.07 -16.77 -12.49
N LYS A 162 -8.65 -15.56 -12.51
CA LYS A 162 -10.00 -15.31 -13.03
C LYS A 162 -9.95 -14.89 -14.49
N GLU A 163 -11.11 -14.96 -15.17
CA GLU A 163 -11.27 -14.82 -16.60
C GLU A 163 -10.63 -13.54 -17.16
N PHE A 164 -10.88 -12.40 -16.52
CA PHE A 164 -10.36 -11.10 -16.98
C PHE A 164 -9.07 -10.67 -16.29
N TYR A 165 -8.46 -11.55 -15.48
CA TYR A 165 -7.18 -11.24 -14.88
C TYR A 165 -6.07 -11.17 -15.93
N VAL A 166 -5.34 -10.07 -15.93
CA VAL A 166 -4.11 -9.89 -16.71
C VAL A 166 -2.95 -9.73 -15.74
N PRO A 167 -1.92 -10.59 -15.80
CA PRO A 167 -0.70 -10.36 -15.01
C PRO A 167 0.01 -9.11 -15.53
N ARG A 168 0.71 -8.42 -14.63
CA ARG A 168 1.61 -7.34 -15.01
C ARG A 168 3.04 -7.69 -14.62
N TYR A 169 4.00 -7.09 -15.28
CA TYR A 169 5.36 -7.09 -14.78
C TYR A 169 5.41 -6.26 -13.50
N ASN A 170 5.98 -6.83 -12.46
CA ASN A 170 6.32 -6.12 -11.24
C ASN A 170 7.83 -6.20 -11.04
N VAL A 171 8.41 -5.14 -10.49
CA VAL A 171 9.83 -5.12 -10.13
C VAL A 171 10.07 -6.15 -9.02
N PRO A 172 11.16 -6.94 -9.06
CA PRO A 172 11.51 -7.84 -7.97
C PRO A 172 11.58 -7.11 -6.62
N LEU A 173 11.14 -7.79 -5.55
CA LEU A 173 11.14 -7.25 -4.19
C LEU A 173 12.53 -6.75 -3.79
N GLU A 174 13.56 -7.56 -4.04
CA GLU A 174 14.94 -7.28 -3.66
C GLU A 174 15.49 -6.04 -4.38
N ASP A 175 15.16 -5.85 -5.66
CA ASP A 175 15.58 -4.67 -6.43
C ASP A 175 14.89 -3.41 -5.94
N SER A 176 13.59 -3.50 -5.64
CA SER A 176 12.82 -2.39 -5.06
C SER A 176 13.36 -1.98 -3.69
N ILE A 177 13.77 -2.95 -2.86
CA ILE A 177 14.41 -2.69 -1.56
C ILE A 177 15.72 -1.93 -1.77
N ARG A 178 16.58 -2.37 -2.69
CA ARG A 178 17.87 -1.72 -2.98
C ARG A 178 17.68 -0.29 -3.47
N VAL A 179 16.70 -0.06 -4.35
CA VAL A 179 16.40 1.29 -4.84
C VAL A 179 15.89 2.19 -3.71
N LEU A 180 14.95 1.72 -2.87
CA LEU A 180 14.48 2.47 -1.71
C LEU A 180 15.63 2.80 -0.74
N ARG A 181 16.52 1.84 -0.48
CA ARG A 181 17.69 2.04 0.37
C ARG A 181 18.64 3.10 -0.20
N ALA A 182 18.92 3.04 -1.50
CA ALA A 182 19.77 4.01 -2.19
C ALA A 182 19.18 5.43 -2.13
N ALA A 183 17.86 5.56 -2.20
CA ALA A 183 17.14 6.81 -2.00
C ALA A 183 17.09 7.27 -0.52
N GLY A 184 17.80 6.60 0.40
CA GLY A 184 17.86 6.91 1.84
C GLY A 184 16.62 6.47 2.62
N GLY A 185 15.74 5.69 2.01
CA GLY A 185 14.50 5.23 2.60
C GLY A 185 14.65 4.04 3.56
N VAL A 186 13.58 3.78 4.28
CA VAL A 186 13.40 2.64 5.19
C VAL A 186 12.39 1.67 4.57
N PRO A 187 12.84 0.60 3.86
CA PRO A 187 11.96 -0.41 3.29
C PRO A 187 11.37 -1.32 4.35
N VAL A 188 10.06 -1.53 4.29
CA VAL A 188 9.28 -2.35 5.23
C VAL A 188 8.37 -3.30 4.45
N VAL A 189 8.51 -4.61 4.65
CA VAL A 189 7.65 -5.59 3.98
C VAL A 189 6.24 -5.52 4.55
N ALA A 190 5.23 -5.30 3.67
CA ALA A 190 3.85 -5.10 4.08
C ALA A 190 3.10 -6.44 4.28
N HIS A 191 2.12 -6.43 5.17
CA HIS A 191 1.04 -7.43 5.39
C HIS A 191 1.35 -8.88 5.00
N ILE A 192 2.42 -9.46 5.55
CA ILE A 192 3.04 -10.74 5.15
C ILE A 192 2.12 -11.97 5.19
N PHE A 193 0.98 -11.91 5.86
CA PHE A 193 -0.03 -12.98 5.90
C PHE A 193 -1.16 -12.80 4.88
N LYS A 194 -1.11 -11.77 4.02
CA LYS A 194 -2.06 -11.63 2.88
C LYS A 194 -1.64 -12.44 1.66
N TYR A 195 -0.36 -12.81 1.56
CA TYR A 195 0.16 -13.56 0.43
C TYR A 195 -0.15 -15.05 0.54
N ARG A 196 -0.23 -15.73 -0.61
CA ARG A 196 -0.50 -17.17 -0.69
C ARG A 196 0.79 -17.97 -0.46
N PHE A 197 1.48 -17.65 0.63
CA PHE A 197 2.69 -18.34 1.05
C PHE A 197 2.40 -19.27 2.22
N ASP A 198 3.00 -20.45 2.19
CA ASP A 198 3.17 -21.25 3.40
C ASP A 198 4.23 -20.62 4.32
N ASP A 199 4.44 -21.20 5.48
CA ASP A 199 5.38 -20.64 6.48
C ASP A 199 6.83 -20.69 6.03
N ALA A 200 7.22 -21.71 5.24
CA ALA A 200 8.56 -21.82 4.69
C ALA A 200 8.82 -20.75 3.62
N GLN A 201 7.87 -20.55 2.71
CA GLN A 201 7.94 -19.52 1.68
C GLN A 201 7.94 -18.11 2.28
N ARG A 202 7.08 -17.85 3.30
CA ARG A 202 7.06 -16.56 4.02
C ARG A 202 8.38 -16.28 4.71
N THR A 203 8.96 -17.29 5.34
CA THR A 203 10.28 -17.20 5.98
C THR A 203 11.37 -16.93 4.95
N ALA A 204 11.36 -17.62 3.80
CA ALA A 204 12.32 -17.41 2.73
C ALA A 204 12.21 -16.00 2.10
N MET A 205 10.99 -15.50 1.90
CA MET A 205 10.74 -14.14 1.42
C MET A 205 11.36 -13.10 2.37
N LEU A 206 11.13 -13.22 3.68
CA LEU A 206 11.67 -12.28 4.65
C LEU A 206 13.21 -12.38 4.78
N ALA A 207 13.78 -13.57 4.64
CA ALA A 207 15.24 -13.75 4.56
C ALA A 207 15.80 -13.00 3.35
N ALA A 208 15.24 -13.22 2.14
CA ALA A 208 15.65 -12.54 0.92
C ALA A 208 15.48 -11.02 1.02
N ALA A 209 14.38 -10.55 1.63
CA ALA A 209 14.15 -9.13 1.87
C ALA A 209 15.20 -8.53 2.82
N ALA A 210 15.51 -9.20 3.93
CA ALA A 210 16.52 -8.75 4.89
C ALA A 210 17.92 -8.72 4.25
N ASP A 211 18.29 -9.74 3.49
CA ASP A 211 19.57 -9.81 2.75
C ASP A 211 19.67 -8.70 1.68
N ALA A 212 18.56 -8.30 1.08
CA ALA A 212 18.49 -7.17 0.15
C ALA A 212 18.54 -5.79 0.84
N GLY A 213 18.42 -5.74 2.18
CA GLY A 213 18.50 -4.52 2.97
C GLY A 213 17.15 -3.97 3.44
N ALA A 214 16.09 -4.77 3.49
CA ALA A 214 14.86 -4.40 4.19
C ALA A 214 15.16 -4.11 5.66
N LEU A 215 14.51 -3.10 6.22
CA LEU A 215 14.74 -2.64 7.59
C LEU A 215 13.57 -2.92 8.52
N GLY A 216 12.40 -3.27 7.97
CA GLY A 216 11.24 -3.53 8.79
C GLY A 216 10.23 -4.47 8.15
N VAL A 217 9.23 -4.85 8.94
CA VAL A 217 8.09 -5.67 8.51
C VAL A 217 6.83 -5.27 9.28
N GLU A 218 5.67 -5.32 8.65
CA GLU A 218 4.40 -5.12 9.37
C GLU A 218 4.09 -6.32 10.26
N VAL A 219 4.10 -6.06 11.57
CA VAL A 219 3.74 -7.03 12.61
C VAL A 219 2.34 -6.80 13.18
N ARG A 220 1.75 -5.62 12.89
CA ARG A 220 0.37 -5.28 13.23
C ARG A 220 -0.36 -4.81 11.99
N TYR A 221 -1.35 -5.57 11.59
CA TYR A 221 -2.15 -5.30 10.41
C TYR A 221 -3.62 -5.63 10.67
N THR A 222 -4.51 -4.93 9.98
CA THR A 222 -5.97 -4.94 10.18
C THR A 222 -6.61 -6.34 10.27
N THR A 223 -6.12 -7.30 9.49
CA THR A 223 -6.71 -8.66 9.41
C THR A 223 -5.88 -9.73 10.12
N TYR A 224 -4.78 -9.36 10.79
CA TYR A 224 -3.99 -10.34 11.51
C TYR A 224 -4.75 -10.85 12.75
N THR A 225 -4.75 -12.16 12.92
CA THR A 225 -5.12 -12.76 14.19
C THR A 225 -4.02 -12.48 15.24
N PRO A 226 -4.32 -12.63 16.54
CA PRO A 226 -3.28 -12.53 17.59
C PRO A 226 -2.09 -13.46 17.33
N GLU A 227 -2.33 -14.67 16.82
CA GLU A 227 -1.31 -15.67 16.47
C GLU A 227 -0.45 -15.20 15.30
N GLN A 228 -1.07 -14.64 14.25
CA GLN A 228 -0.37 -14.07 13.10
C GLN A 228 0.48 -12.85 13.51
N ALA A 229 -0.05 -11.99 14.37
CA ALA A 229 0.71 -10.84 14.89
C ALA A 229 1.92 -11.29 15.74
N ALA A 230 1.76 -12.32 16.56
CA ALA A 230 2.85 -12.92 17.34
C ALA A 230 3.90 -13.59 16.42
N ALA A 231 3.47 -14.33 15.40
CA ALA A 231 4.35 -14.94 14.40
C ALA A 231 5.11 -13.88 13.58
N ALA A 232 4.44 -12.79 13.15
CA ALA A 232 5.10 -11.68 12.47
C ALA A 232 6.16 -11.02 13.36
N GLN A 233 5.85 -10.83 14.66
CA GLN A 233 6.81 -10.27 15.62
C GLN A 233 8.03 -11.21 15.83
N ALA A 234 7.81 -12.52 15.88
CA ALA A 234 8.89 -13.50 15.99
C ALA A 234 9.79 -13.51 14.74
N LEU A 235 9.19 -13.42 13.55
CA LEU A 235 9.92 -13.32 12.27
C LEU A 235 10.70 -11.98 12.20
N ALA A 236 10.11 -10.88 12.62
CA ALA A 236 10.81 -9.59 12.72
C ALA A 236 12.07 -9.70 13.59
N ALA A 237 11.94 -10.26 14.79
CA ALA A 237 13.06 -10.47 15.70
C ALA A 237 14.14 -11.40 15.09
N ARG A 238 13.72 -12.49 14.43
CA ARG A 238 14.62 -13.47 13.80
C ARG A 238 15.51 -12.85 12.73
N PHE A 239 14.98 -11.93 11.93
CA PHE A 239 15.68 -11.29 10.81
C PHE A 239 16.21 -9.88 11.14
N GLY A 240 16.11 -9.43 12.41
CA GLY A 240 16.56 -8.11 12.82
C GLY A 240 15.77 -6.96 12.19
N LEU A 241 14.51 -7.20 11.80
CA LEU A 241 13.63 -6.21 11.17
C LEU A 241 12.87 -5.41 12.24
N ALA A 242 12.81 -4.10 12.07
CA ALA A 242 12.00 -3.24 12.93
C ALA A 242 10.50 -3.52 12.73
N PRO A 243 9.71 -3.53 13.81
CA PRO A 243 8.27 -3.68 13.71
C PRO A 243 7.61 -2.42 13.12
N SER A 244 6.65 -2.63 12.22
CA SER A 244 5.73 -1.62 11.70
C SER A 244 4.28 -2.09 11.82
N GLY A 245 3.35 -1.24 11.44
CA GLY A 245 1.95 -1.61 11.33
C GLY A 245 1.06 -0.47 10.90
N GLY A 246 -0.09 -0.83 10.34
CA GLY A 246 -1.08 0.12 9.87
C GLY A 246 -2.40 -0.54 9.53
N SER A 247 -3.39 0.31 9.28
CA SER A 247 -4.74 -0.16 8.99
C SER A 247 -4.93 -0.62 7.56
N ASP A 248 -4.10 -0.14 6.63
CA ASP A 248 -4.36 -0.26 5.19
C ASP A 248 -5.71 0.39 4.82
N TYR A 249 -5.94 1.58 5.40
CA TYR A 249 -7.15 2.38 5.22
C TYR A 249 -7.31 2.87 3.79
N HIS A 250 -8.52 2.73 3.23
CA HIS A 250 -8.88 3.18 1.88
C HIS A 250 -10.20 3.98 1.85
N GLY A 251 -10.68 4.40 3.02
CA GLY A 251 -11.98 5.07 3.11
C GLY A 251 -13.14 4.19 2.68
N LEU A 252 -14.02 4.72 1.85
CA LEU A 252 -15.22 4.01 1.36
C LEU A 252 -14.91 2.81 0.45
N ARG A 253 -13.66 2.65 -0.02
CA ARG A 253 -13.25 1.48 -0.82
C ARG A 253 -13.11 0.21 0.04
N LYS A 254 -12.78 0.38 1.33
CA LYS A 254 -12.74 -0.68 2.35
C LYS A 254 -13.50 -0.21 3.59
N PRO A 255 -14.85 -0.16 3.55
CA PRO A 255 -15.66 0.49 4.58
C PRO A 255 -15.60 -0.20 5.95
N ASP A 256 -15.16 -1.45 5.99
CA ASP A 256 -14.94 -2.24 7.21
C ASP A 256 -13.57 -1.98 7.88
N ILE A 257 -12.73 -1.12 7.28
CA ILE A 257 -11.40 -0.78 7.80
C ILE A 257 -11.38 0.70 8.21
N ALA A 258 -11.35 0.94 9.52
CA ALA A 258 -11.29 2.27 10.07
C ALA A 258 -9.84 2.75 10.26
N LEU A 259 -9.58 4.02 9.98
CA LEU A 259 -8.29 4.68 10.20
C LEU A 259 -7.84 4.52 11.66
N GLY A 260 -6.59 4.12 11.88
CA GLY A 260 -5.96 3.99 13.19
C GLY A 260 -6.46 2.82 14.06
N SER A 261 -7.47 2.08 13.61
CA SER A 261 -8.05 0.97 14.39
C SER A 261 -8.38 -0.27 13.57
N GLY A 262 -8.25 -0.22 12.24
CA GLY A 262 -8.57 -1.34 11.36
C GLY A 262 -10.00 -1.80 11.54
N ARG A 263 -10.20 -3.08 11.83
CA ARG A 263 -11.51 -3.66 12.18
C ARG A 263 -11.84 -3.51 13.68
N GLY A 264 -11.30 -2.47 14.33
CA GLY A 264 -11.56 -2.13 15.73
C GLY A 264 -10.50 -2.59 16.73
N GLY A 265 -9.71 -3.63 16.41
CA GLY A 265 -8.70 -4.20 17.31
C GLY A 265 -7.28 -3.67 17.12
N LEU A 266 -6.99 -3.03 16.01
CA LEU A 266 -5.63 -2.58 15.69
C LEU A 266 -5.16 -1.47 16.64
N ARG A 267 -3.94 -1.62 17.14
CA ARG A 267 -3.25 -0.62 17.97
C ARG A 267 -1.78 -0.62 17.59
N VAL A 268 -1.33 0.40 16.87
CA VAL A 268 0.07 0.57 16.49
C VAL A 268 0.69 1.62 17.40
N PRO A 269 1.71 1.24 18.23
CA PRO A 269 2.32 2.18 19.17
C PRO A 269 3.30 3.12 18.45
N TYR A 270 3.43 4.35 18.93
CA TYR A 270 4.39 5.34 18.40
C TYR A 270 5.85 4.86 18.45
N ALA A 271 6.17 3.96 19.37
CA ALA A 271 7.51 3.36 19.47
C ALA A 271 7.96 2.67 18.16
N TYR A 272 7.02 2.16 17.35
CA TYR A 272 7.37 1.56 16.05
C TYR A 272 7.89 2.63 15.08
N LEU A 273 7.22 3.77 15.01
CA LEU A 273 7.70 4.90 14.21
C LEU A 273 9.05 5.42 14.71
N ALA A 274 9.23 5.54 16.02
CA ALA A 274 10.51 5.96 16.60
C ALA A 274 11.65 5.00 16.22
N GLY A 275 11.39 3.69 16.21
CA GLY A 275 12.34 2.68 15.74
C GLY A 275 12.68 2.85 14.25
N LEU A 276 11.68 3.06 13.39
CA LEU A 276 11.90 3.27 11.95
C LEU A 276 12.66 4.58 11.66
N LYS A 277 12.39 5.65 12.42
CA LYS A 277 13.13 6.92 12.32
C LYS A 277 14.62 6.76 12.65
N ALA A 278 14.94 5.94 13.65
CA ALA A 278 16.32 5.67 14.00
C ALA A 278 17.12 4.92 12.91
N LEU A 279 16.41 4.28 11.98
CA LEU A 279 16.99 3.57 10.82
C LEU A 279 17.09 4.44 9.56
N ALA A 280 16.41 5.59 9.54
CA ALA A 280 16.49 6.56 8.45
C ALA A 280 17.85 7.26 8.45
N GLY A 281 18.30 7.65 7.26
CA GLY A 281 19.55 8.41 7.13
C GLY A 281 19.45 9.80 7.80
N PRO A 282 20.58 10.41 8.15
CA PRO A 282 20.62 11.74 8.75
C PRO A 282 19.86 12.78 7.90
N GLY A 283 19.04 13.62 8.55
CA GLY A 283 18.29 14.70 7.91
C GLY A 283 17.05 14.26 7.12
N ARG A 284 16.62 12.99 7.22
CA ARG A 284 15.46 12.44 6.51
C ARG A 284 14.17 12.38 7.35
N VAL A 285 14.26 12.65 8.64
CA VAL A 285 13.12 12.56 9.60
C VAL A 285 12.62 13.95 9.97
#